data_a651bf4926c707dae25c6eca3ed8a560
#
_entry.id   a651bf4926c707dae25c6eca3ed8a560
#
_cell.length_a   1.000
_cell.length_b   1.000
_cell.length_c   1.000
_cell.angle_alpha   90.00
_cell.angle_beta   90.00
_cell.angle_gamma   90.00
#
_symmetry.space_group_name_H-M   'P 1'
#
loop_
_entity.id
_entity.type
_entity.pdbx_description
1 polymer ?
#
loop_
_entity_poly.entity_id
_entity_poly.type
_entity_poly.pdbx_seq_one_letter_code
_entity_poly.pdbx_strand_id
1 'polypeptide(L)'
;MIDRPRIRTEVQVMFFDTDCGAVVHNIAYLRFIEVARTLLAEQLGLHLAEMAETQRYPVVVRTEIDYKRAAKLADKLVIEGWLDQLERVRFWCAFRIERPSDGALIAECRQMLALIQMPDA
;
A
#
# COMPACT_ATOMS: atom_id res chain seq x y z
N MET A 1 16.44 -4.99 -19.53
CA MET A 1 16.00 -4.77 -18.15
C MET A 1 14.55 -5.20 -18.01
N ILE A 2 14.26 -5.98 -17.02
CA ILE A 2 12.89 -6.44 -16.76
C ILE A 2 12.20 -5.39 -15.91
N ASP A 3 11.10 -4.85 -16.40
CA ASP A 3 10.31 -3.91 -15.64
C ASP A 3 9.49 -4.66 -14.62
N ARG A 4 9.68 -4.30 -13.37
CA ARG A 4 8.85 -4.84 -12.29
C ARG A 4 7.53 -4.09 -12.24
N PRO A 5 6.43 -4.75 -11.86
CA PRO A 5 5.16 -4.07 -11.69
C PRO A 5 5.28 -2.89 -10.73
N ARG A 6 4.68 -1.80 -11.12
CA ARG A 6 4.74 -0.55 -10.37
C ARG A 6 3.44 0.21 -10.56
N ILE A 7 2.98 0.84 -9.50
CA ILE A 7 1.78 1.68 -9.56
C ILE A 7 2.07 3.04 -8.94
N ARG A 8 1.24 3.98 -9.31
CA ARG A 8 1.22 5.31 -8.73
C ARG A 8 -0.24 5.72 -8.59
N THR A 9 -0.63 6.15 -7.41
CA THR A 9 -2.01 6.58 -7.16
C THR A 9 -2.01 7.80 -6.27
N GLU A 10 -3.10 8.54 -6.32
CA GLU A 10 -3.30 9.76 -5.56
C GLU A 10 -4.41 9.55 -4.56
N VAL A 11 -4.22 10.05 -3.35
CA VAL A 11 -5.28 10.08 -2.34
C VAL A 11 -5.35 11.47 -1.75
N GLN A 12 -6.53 11.86 -1.31
CA GLN A 12 -6.70 13.07 -0.53
C GLN A 12 -7.02 12.68 0.90
N VAL A 13 -6.37 13.37 1.85
CA VAL A 13 -6.64 13.16 3.26
C VAL A 13 -8.03 13.67 3.57
N MET A 14 -8.89 12.77 4.04
CA MET A 14 -10.27 13.05 4.40
C MET A 14 -10.39 13.25 5.92
N PHE A 15 -11.51 13.81 6.35
CA PHE A 15 -11.73 14.07 7.75
C PHE A 15 -11.56 12.81 8.61
N PHE A 16 -12.07 11.66 8.14
CA PHE A 16 -11.97 10.40 8.88
C PHE A 16 -10.56 9.81 8.93
N ASP A 17 -9.62 10.36 8.17
CA ASP A 17 -8.21 9.96 8.21
C ASP A 17 -7.45 10.67 9.33
N THR A 18 -8.06 11.65 9.96
CA THR A 18 -7.39 12.52 10.92
C THR A 18 -7.86 12.27 12.35
N ASP A 19 -7.02 12.67 13.28
CA ASP A 19 -7.39 12.72 14.70
C ASP A 19 -7.75 14.15 15.10
N CYS A 20 -7.88 14.42 16.39
CA CYS A 20 -8.32 15.71 16.90
C CYS A 20 -7.41 16.90 16.55
N GLY A 21 -6.20 16.62 16.08
CA GLY A 21 -5.26 17.66 15.63
C GLY A 21 -5.30 17.92 14.14
N ALA A 22 -6.26 17.35 13.42
CA ALA A 22 -6.36 17.40 11.95
C ALA A 22 -5.14 16.82 11.26
N VAL A 23 -4.39 15.97 11.96
CA VAL A 23 -3.21 15.27 11.47
C VAL A 23 -3.61 13.83 11.18
N VAL A 24 -3.09 13.26 10.10
CA VAL A 24 -3.36 11.88 9.75
C VAL A 24 -2.88 10.94 10.85
N HIS A 25 -3.79 10.09 11.35
CA HIS A 25 -3.42 9.11 12.36
C HIS A 25 -2.69 7.93 11.70
N ASN A 26 -1.89 7.23 12.49
CA ASN A 26 -1.00 6.19 11.97
C ASN A 26 -1.73 5.05 11.22
N ILE A 27 -2.94 4.72 11.61
CA ILE A 27 -3.71 3.65 10.96
C ILE A 27 -4.14 4.08 9.55
N ALA A 28 -4.43 5.35 9.33
CA ALA A 28 -4.85 5.85 8.02
C ALA A 28 -3.75 5.67 6.97
N TYR A 29 -2.49 5.76 7.35
CA TYR A 29 -1.40 5.51 6.40
C TYR A 29 -1.43 4.08 5.88
N LEU A 30 -1.79 3.13 6.72
CA LEU A 30 -1.94 1.73 6.29
C LEU A 30 -3.09 1.57 5.30
N ARG A 31 -4.16 2.35 5.45
CA ARG A 31 -5.26 2.37 4.49
C ARG A 31 -4.81 2.90 3.14
N PHE A 32 -4.01 3.96 3.12
CA PHE A 32 -3.45 4.49 1.87
C PHE A 32 -2.56 3.44 1.19
N ILE A 33 -1.74 2.75 1.97
CA ILE A 33 -0.89 1.67 1.47
C ILE A 33 -1.74 0.54 0.88
N GLU A 34 -2.86 0.22 1.53
CA GLU A 34 -3.75 -0.84 1.02
C GLU A 34 -4.37 -0.48 -0.32
N VAL A 35 -4.74 0.77 -0.54
CA VAL A 35 -5.23 1.21 -1.85
C VAL A 35 -4.16 0.95 -2.92
N ALA A 36 -2.94 1.36 -2.66
CA ALA A 36 -1.82 1.16 -3.58
C ALA A 36 -1.53 -0.32 -3.79
N ARG A 37 -1.56 -1.11 -2.71
CA ARG A 37 -1.32 -2.55 -2.78
C ARG A 37 -2.36 -3.26 -3.64
N THR A 38 -3.62 -2.86 -3.53
CA THR A 38 -4.68 -3.44 -4.35
C THR A 38 -4.43 -3.18 -5.84
N LEU A 39 -4.05 -1.94 -6.19
CA LEU A 39 -3.73 -1.59 -7.57
C LEU A 39 -2.50 -2.35 -8.08
N LEU A 40 -1.50 -2.52 -7.22
CA LEU A 40 -0.31 -3.28 -7.58
C LEU A 40 -0.66 -4.76 -7.79
N ALA A 41 -1.52 -5.32 -6.94
CA ALA A 41 -1.97 -6.70 -7.05
C ALA A 41 -2.68 -6.95 -8.40
N GLU A 42 -3.45 -5.99 -8.88
CA GLU A 42 -4.08 -6.08 -10.19
C GLU A 42 -3.03 -6.25 -11.30
N GLN A 43 -1.92 -5.51 -11.21
CA GLN A 43 -0.84 -5.65 -12.18
C GLN A 43 -0.09 -6.97 -12.06
N LEU A 44 -0.13 -7.59 -10.89
CA LEU A 44 0.48 -8.89 -10.65
C LEU A 44 -0.46 -10.04 -11.07
N GLY A 45 -1.65 -9.73 -11.56
CA GLY A 45 -2.62 -10.73 -11.95
C GLY A 45 -3.53 -11.21 -10.82
N LEU A 46 -3.46 -10.56 -9.67
CA LEU A 46 -4.28 -10.89 -8.50
C LEU A 46 -5.50 -9.97 -8.48
N HIS A 47 -6.51 -10.30 -9.30
CA HIS A 47 -7.67 -9.45 -9.47
C HIS A 47 -8.71 -9.68 -8.36
N LEU A 48 -9.26 -8.58 -7.84
CA LEU A 48 -10.25 -8.64 -6.75
C LEU A 48 -11.43 -9.55 -7.07
N ALA A 49 -11.95 -9.46 -8.30
CA ALA A 49 -13.09 -10.26 -8.71
C ALA A 49 -12.78 -11.76 -8.71
N GLU A 50 -11.55 -12.11 -9.03
CA GLU A 50 -11.12 -13.51 -9.09
C GLU A 50 -10.79 -14.09 -7.72
N MET A 51 -10.38 -13.25 -6.78
CA MET A 51 -10.03 -13.72 -5.44
C MET A 51 -11.19 -14.45 -4.77
N ALA A 52 -12.39 -13.90 -4.89
CA ALA A 52 -13.58 -14.52 -4.31
C ALA A 52 -13.90 -15.87 -4.94
N GLU A 53 -13.64 -16.03 -6.25
CA GLU A 53 -13.91 -17.27 -6.98
C GLU A 53 -12.86 -18.33 -6.70
N THR A 54 -11.60 -17.95 -6.75
CA THR A 54 -10.49 -18.89 -6.57
C THR A 54 -10.18 -19.17 -5.11
N GLN A 55 -10.65 -18.33 -4.20
CA GLN A 55 -10.33 -18.38 -2.77
C GLN A 55 -8.83 -18.24 -2.52
N ARG A 56 -8.13 -17.54 -3.40
CA ARG A 56 -6.69 -17.28 -3.29
C ARG A 56 -6.49 -15.81 -2.96
N TYR A 57 -5.81 -15.55 -1.85
CA TYR A 57 -5.64 -14.20 -1.33
C TYR A 57 -4.19 -13.91 -0.96
N PRO A 58 -3.68 -12.72 -1.29
CA PRO A 58 -2.43 -12.26 -0.70
C PRO A 58 -2.71 -11.78 0.72
N VAL A 59 -1.96 -12.29 1.68
CA VAL A 59 -2.12 -11.97 3.09
C VAL A 59 -0.87 -11.26 3.58
N VAL A 60 -1.04 -10.14 4.26
CA VAL A 60 0.08 -9.41 4.83
C VAL A 60 0.63 -10.18 6.01
N VAL A 61 1.91 -10.54 5.94
CA VAL A 61 2.61 -11.27 6.98
C VAL A 61 3.42 -10.31 7.85
N ARG A 62 3.96 -9.26 7.26
CA ARG A 62 4.79 -8.30 7.97
C ARG A 62 4.68 -6.93 7.32
N THR A 63 4.62 -5.90 8.14
CA THR A 63 4.64 -4.51 7.70
C THR A 63 5.77 -3.79 8.42
N GLU A 64 6.61 -3.11 7.64
CA GLU A 64 7.63 -2.21 8.15
C GLU A 64 7.31 -0.82 7.60
N ILE A 65 7.10 0.13 8.47
CA ILE A 65 6.75 1.48 8.04
C ILE A 65 7.52 2.51 8.85
N ASP A 66 8.07 3.50 8.15
CA ASP A 66 8.76 4.63 8.74
C ASP A 66 7.96 5.90 8.45
N TYR A 67 7.54 6.58 9.49
CA TYR A 67 6.82 7.85 9.40
C TYR A 67 7.83 8.98 9.41
N LYS A 68 7.94 9.69 8.30
CA LYS A 68 8.94 10.74 8.14
C LYS A 68 8.39 12.12 8.46
N ARG A 69 7.20 12.43 7.95
CA ARG A 69 6.53 13.70 8.17
C ARG A 69 5.03 13.50 8.27
N ALA A 70 4.36 14.38 9.00
CA ALA A 70 2.91 14.30 9.15
C ALA A 70 2.19 14.84 7.93
N ALA A 71 1.16 14.14 7.50
CA ALA A 71 0.19 14.66 6.56
C ALA A 71 -1.00 15.23 7.32
N LYS A 72 -1.72 16.16 6.71
CA LYS A 72 -2.79 16.91 7.35
C LYS A 72 -4.06 16.84 6.53
N LEU A 73 -5.16 17.22 7.15
CA LEU A 73 -6.47 17.29 6.50
C LEU A 73 -6.37 18.04 5.17
N ALA A 74 -6.99 17.49 4.15
CA ALA A 74 -7.06 18.00 2.78
C ALA A 74 -5.76 17.89 1.98
N ASP A 75 -4.66 17.43 2.56
CA ASP A 75 -3.44 17.19 1.80
C ASP A 75 -3.71 16.19 0.68
N LYS A 76 -3.09 16.43 -0.47
CA LYS A 76 -3.06 15.47 -1.57
C LYS A 76 -1.74 14.73 -1.50
N LEU A 77 -1.81 13.42 -1.50
CA LEU A 77 -0.65 12.55 -1.37
C LEU A 77 -0.56 11.64 -2.58
N VAL A 78 0.66 11.34 -2.99
CA VAL A 78 0.93 10.38 -4.04
C VAL A 78 1.59 9.17 -3.42
N ILE A 79 1.07 7.99 -3.75
CA ILE A 79 1.63 6.73 -3.27
C ILE A 79 2.17 5.99 -4.48
N GLU A 80 3.45 5.66 -4.44
CA GLU A 80 4.07 4.77 -5.40
C GLU A 80 4.29 3.42 -4.75
N GLY A 81 3.97 2.36 -5.46
CA GLY A 81 4.16 1.00 -4.98
C GLY A 81 4.79 0.15 -6.07
N TRP A 82 5.64 -0.77 -5.67
CA TRP A 82 6.33 -1.65 -6.62
C TRP A 82 6.65 -2.99 -5.97
N LEU A 83 6.81 -3.99 -6.84
CA LEU A 83 7.30 -5.29 -6.39
C LEU A 83 8.80 -5.17 -6.14
N ASP A 84 9.19 -5.37 -4.89
CA ASP A 84 10.57 -5.21 -4.46
C ASP A 84 11.35 -6.51 -4.55
N GLN A 85 10.77 -7.60 -4.06
CA GLN A 85 11.44 -8.88 -4.02
C GLN A 85 10.43 -10.01 -4.16
N LEU A 86 10.71 -10.96 -5.04
CA LEU A 86 9.85 -12.11 -5.27
C LEU A 86 10.54 -13.37 -4.79
N GLU A 87 9.89 -14.08 -3.88
CA GLU A 87 10.31 -15.39 -3.41
C GLU A 87 9.28 -16.43 -3.88
N ARG A 88 9.43 -17.66 -3.48
CA ARG A 88 8.63 -18.77 -4.00
C ARG A 88 7.13 -18.61 -3.77
N VAL A 89 6.71 -18.34 -2.52
CA VAL A 89 5.30 -18.15 -2.14
C VAL A 89 5.08 -16.84 -1.41
N ARG A 90 6.13 -16.06 -1.26
CA ARG A 90 6.10 -14.78 -0.57
C ARG A 90 6.69 -13.71 -1.46
N PHE A 91 6.28 -12.49 -1.26
CA PHE A 91 6.85 -11.38 -2.00
C PHE A 91 6.82 -10.12 -1.14
N TRP A 92 7.78 -9.25 -1.40
CA TRP A 92 7.85 -7.95 -0.76
C TRP A 92 7.39 -6.88 -1.72
N CYS A 93 6.51 -6.01 -1.25
CA CYS A 93 6.12 -4.80 -1.94
C CYS A 93 6.66 -3.62 -1.16
N ALA A 94 7.13 -2.61 -1.88
CA ALA A 94 7.59 -1.37 -1.28
C ALA A 94 6.66 -0.24 -1.70
N PHE A 95 6.47 0.71 -0.78
CA PHE A 95 5.56 1.84 -0.99
C PHE A 95 6.22 3.12 -0.49
N ARG A 96 5.92 4.21 -1.17
CA ARG A 96 6.41 5.51 -0.82
C ARG A 96 5.28 6.51 -0.92
N ILE A 97 5.07 7.29 0.14
CA ILE A 97 4.02 8.31 0.19
C ILE A 97 4.70 9.67 0.20
N GLU A 98 4.35 10.50 -0.76
CA GLU A 98 4.89 11.84 -0.90
C GLU A 98 3.77 12.87 -0.96
N ARG A 99 4.07 14.09 -0.53
CA ARG A 99 3.19 15.23 -0.71
C ARG A 99 3.77 16.13 -1.80
N PRO A 100 3.17 16.12 -3.01
CA PRO A 100 3.76 16.88 -4.14
C PRO A 100 3.82 18.38 -3.92
N SER A 101 2.91 18.95 -3.11
CA SER A 101 2.83 20.39 -2.92
C SER A 101 4.13 20.99 -2.37
N ASP A 102 4.87 20.23 -1.57
CA ASP A 102 6.15 20.69 -1.01
C ASP A 102 7.28 19.66 -1.20
N GLY A 103 7.00 18.56 -1.91
CA GLY A 103 7.98 17.52 -2.13
C GLY A 103 8.34 16.68 -0.90
N ALA A 104 7.58 16.81 0.18
CA ALA A 104 7.90 16.10 1.42
C ALA A 104 7.69 14.60 1.28
N LEU A 105 8.66 13.83 1.76
CA LEU A 105 8.50 12.40 1.95
C LEU A 105 7.73 12.18 3.25
N ILE A 106 6.54 11.59 3.13
CA ILE A 106 5.64 11.39 4.28
C ILE A 106 5.94 10.07 4.98
N ALA A 107 6.03 8.99 4.21
CA ALA A 107 6.28 7.67 4.78
C ALA A 107 6.90 6.74 3.75
N GLU A 108 7.63 5.75 4.26
CA GLU A 108 8.13 4.64 3.46
C GLU A 108 7.68 3.35 4.12
N CYS A 109 7.27 2.37 3.30
CA CYS A 109 6.70 1.14 3.82
C CYS A 109 7.16 -0.04 2.98
N ARG A 110 7.39 -1.17 3.64
CA ARG A 110 7.57 -2.47 2.99
C ARG A 110 6.59 -3.43 3.63
N GLN A 111 5.95 -4.24 2.79
CA GLN A 111 5.08 -5.30 3.28
C GLN A 111 5.47 -6.61 2.64
N MET A 112 5.57 -7.63 3.47
CA MET A 112 5.72 -9.01 3.00
C MET A 112 4.34 -9.64 2.96
N LEU A 113 4.00 -10.23 1.81
CA LEU A 113 2.74 -10.92 1.61
C LEU A 113 2.99 -12.36 1.27
N ALA A 114 2.08 -13.22 1.71
CA ALA A 114 2.05 -14.62 1.32
C ALA A 114 0.76 -14.89 0.57
N LEU A 115 0.87 -15.63 -0.53
CA LEU A 115 -0.31 -16.05 -1.27
C LEU A 115 -0.84 -17.32 -0.64
N ILE A 116 -2.08 -17.29 -0.16
CA ILE A 116 -2.70 -18.42 0.52
C ILE A 116 -3.95 -18.88 -0.20
N GLN A 117 -4.28 -20.15 -0.01
CA GLN A 117 -5.50 -20.76 -0.53
C GLN A 117 -6.46 -21.00 0.64
N MET A 118 -7.64 -20.39 0.56
CA MET A 118 -8.69 -20.63 1.56
C MET A 118 -9.56 -21.82 1.13
N PRO A 119 -10.19 -22.52 2.07
CA PRO A 119 -10.21 -22.26 3.51
C PRO A 119 -9.01 -22.80 4.27
N ASP A 120 -8.07 -23.38 3.58
CA ASP A 120 -6.92 -24.06 4.20
C ASP A 120 -5.77 -23.10 4.55
N ALA A 121 -6.12 -21.95 5.05
CA ALA A 121 -5.13 -20.94 5.41
C ALA A 121 -4.36 -21.29 6.68
#